data_4232723039b39f00609761516e902c4e
#
_entry.id   4232723039b39f00609761516e902c4e
#
_cell.length_a   1.000
_cell.length_b   1.000
_cell.length_c   1.000
_cell.angle_alpha   90.00
_cell.angle_beta   90.00
_cell.angle_gamma   90.00
#
_symmetry.space_group_name_H-M   'P 1'
#
loop_
_entity.id
_entity.type
_entity.pdbx_description
1 polymer ?
#
loop_
_entity_poly.entity_id
_entity_poly.type
_entity_poly.pdbx_seq_one_letter_code
_entity_poly.pdbx_strand_id
1 'polypeptide(L)'
;MGHSAAGKYIDQHIMLRKNPSTLIIDSRDRTGPLSYDNFSVTVSPAIAGATKVRLLFASIGVPLASNEPYYLIRCPQLGIGVRSAAGSSGTTFIIPVNSQPGYRSLFGSQNEFLYSANLQQPADDISRLDFQILKYGGAAAGMTENSYYVIELSYDD
;
A
#
# COMPACT_ATOMS: atom_id res chain seq x y z
N MET A 1 -13.51 43.06 -5.36
CA MET A 1 -14.60 42.12 -5.09
C MET A 1 -14.48 40.81 -5.83
N GLY A 2 -13.93 40.75 -7.05
CA GLY A 2 -13.64 39.50 -7.72
C GLY A 2 -12.65 38.61 -7.04
N HIS A 3 -11.88 39.15 -6.15
CA HIS A 3 -10.91 38.39 -5.35
C HIS A 3 -11.53 37.33 -4.48
N SER A 4 -12.66 37.60 -3.82
CA SER A 4 -13.19 36.69 -2.83
C SER A 4 -13.75 35.42 -3.49
N ALA A 5 -14.33 35.52 -4.69
CA ALA A 5 -14.85 34.37 -5.38
C ALA A 5 -13.71 33.48 -5.92
N ALA A 6 -12.67 34.09 -6.47
CA ALA A 6 -11.51 33.35 -6.97
C ALA A 6 -10.74 32.69 -5.82
N GLY A 7 -10.59 33.39 -4.69
CA GLY A 7 -9.94 32.85 -3.53
C GLY A 7 -10.66 31.66 -2.93
N LYS A 8 -11.98 31.74 -2.83
CA LYS A 8 -12.80 30.61 -2.34
C LYS A 8 -12.67 29.39 -3.23
N TYR A 9 -12.63 29.58 -4.52
CA TYR A 9 -12.49 28.51 -5.49
C TYR A 9 -11.15 27.78 -5.33
N ILE A 10 -10.08 28.56 -5.21
CA ILE A 10 -8.74 28.01 -5.01
C ILE A 10 -8.66 27.28 -3.68
N ASP A 11 -9.20 27.87 -2.60
CA ASP A 11 -9.18 27.27 -1.27
C ASP A 11 -9.92 25.94 -1.25
N GLN A 12 -11.09 25.84 -1.87
CA GLN A 12 -11.84 24.61 -1.94
C GLN A 12 -11.07 23.55 -2.72
N HIS A 13 -10.44 23.92 -3.81
CA HIS A 13 -9.64 23.01 -4.61
C HIS A 13 -8.45 22.47 -3.81
N ILE A 14 -7.76 23.34 -3.10
CA ILE A 14 -6.63 22.97 -2.24
C ILE A 14 -7.11 22.08 -1.10
N MET A 15 -8.23 22.39 -0.46
CA MET A 15 -8.80 21.57 0.61
C MET A 15 -9.15 20.17 0.13
N LEU A 16 -9.73 20.03 -1.06
CA LEU A 16 -10.03 18.73 -1.64
C LEU A 16 -8.76 17.91 -1.89
N ARG A 17 -7.67 18.57 -2.26
CA ARG A 17 -6.37 17.92 -2.47
C ARG A 17 -5.71 17.51 -1.16
N LYS A 18 -5.98 18.24 -0.07
CA LYS A 18 -5.38 17.98 1.24
C LYS A 18 -6.06 16.85 2.00
N ASN A 19 -7.29 16.54 1.65
CA ASN A 19 -8.02 15.50 2.34
C ASN A 19 -7.45 14.13 1.98
N PRO A 20 -7.01 13.35 2.98
CA PRO A 20 -6.55 12.00 2.71
C PRO A 20 -7.68 11.16 2.13
N SER A 21 -7.34 10.24 1.29
CA SER A 21 -8.29 9.27 0.76
C SER A 21 -7.88 7.86 1.16
N THR A 22 -8.86 7.01 1.38
CA THR A 22 -8.65 5.61 1.77
C THR A 22 -8.96 4.71 0.60
N LEU A 23 -8.09 3.74 0.36
CA LEU A 23 -8.22 2.78 -0.72
C LEU A 23 -8.14 1.37 -0.14
N ILE A 24 -9.12 0.53 -0.49
CA ILE A 24 -9.10 -0.88 -0.14
C ILE A 24 -8.54 -1.65 -1.32
N ILE A 25 -7.49 -2.42 -1.07
CA ILE A 25 -6.86 -3.29 -2.05
C ILE A 25 -7.10 -4.72 -1.62
N ASP A 26 -7.81 -5.46 -2.45
CA ASP A 26 -8.20 -6.84 -2.15
C ASP A 26 -7.72 -7.73 -3.31
N SER A 27 -6.98 -8.76 -3.00
CA SER A 27 -6.46 -9.65 -4.04
C SER A 27 -7.55 -10.39 -4.80
N ARG A 28 -8.78 -10.43 -4.29
CA ARG A 28 -9.93 -10.98 -5.04
C ARG A 28 -10.29 -10.13 -6.25
N ASP A 29 -9.91 -8.86 -6.24
CA ASP A 29 -10.17 -7.93 -7.35
C ASP A 29 -9.04 -7.94 -8.38
N ARG A 30 -8.12 -8.89 -8.29
CA ARG A 30 -6.98 -8.97 -9.19
C ARG A 30 -7.40 -9.15 -10.64
N THR A 31 -6.65 -8.51 -11.52
CA THR A 31 -6.85 -8.62 -12.97
C THR A 31 -5.83 -9.62 -13.54
N GLY A 32 -6.30 -10.53 -14.39
CA GLY A 32 -5.45 -11.53 -15.04
C GLY A 32 -5.18 -12.77 -14.17
N PRO A 33 -4.45 -13.76 -14.71
CA PRO A 33 -4.18 -15.02 -14.04
C PRO A 33 -2.97 -14.94 -13.11
N LEU A 34 -2.98 -13.99 -12.19
CA LEU A 34 -1.90 -13.78 -11.24
C LEU A 34 -2.14 -14.60 -9.98
N SER A 35 -1.06 -14.85 -9.25
CA SER A 35 -1.09 -15.63 -8.02
C SER A 35 -1.52 -14.78 -6.82
N TYR A 36 -1.70 -15.42 -5.67
CA TYR A 36 -2.03 -14.72 -4.43
C TYR A 36 -0.91 -13.82 -3.92
N ASP A 37 0.34 -14.07 -4.31
CA ASP A 37 1.50 -13.29 -3.87
C ASP A 37 2.09 -12.41 -4.96
N ASN A 38 1.45 -12.36 -6.13
CA ASN A 38 1.85 -11.50 -7.23
C ASN A 38 0.60 -11.18 -8.05
N PHE A 39 0.03 -10.02 -7.83
CA PHE A 39 -1.23 -9.66 -8.45
C PHE A 39 -1.30 -8.16 -8.74
N SER A 40 -2.18 -7.81 -9.65
CA SER A 40 -2.46 -6.41 -10.00
C SER A 40 -3.92 -6.10 -9.75
N VAL A 41 -4.19 -4.87 -9.36
CA VAL A 41 -5.55 -4.35 -9.23
C VAL A 41 -5.65 -3.04 -10.01
N THR A 42 -6.85 -2.80 -10.53
CA THR A 42 -7.17 -1.54 -11.20
C THR A 42 -7.76 -0.57 -10.18
N VAL A 43 -7.30 0.67 -10.21
CA VAL A 43 -7.78 1.73 -9.33
C VAL A 43 -8.58 2.73 -10.16
N SER A 44 -9.84 2.95 -9.77
CA SER A 44 -10.71 3.90 -10.45
C SER A 44 -11.50 4.70 -9.39
N PRO A 45 -11.43 6.04 -9.41
CA PRO A 45 -10.61 6.86 -10.29
C PRO A 45 -9.11 6.68 -10.02
N ALA A 46 -8.29 7.08 -11.00
CA ALA A 46 -6.84 6.96 -10.86
C ALA A 46 -6.32 7.82 -9.71
N ILE A 47 -5.24 7.35 -9.08
CA ILE A 47 -4.58 8.11 -8.03
C ILE A 47 -3.77 9.23 -8.70
N ALA A 48 -4.01 10.46 -8.28
CA ALA A 48 -3.29 11.61 -8.82
C ALA A 48 -2.89 12.56 -7.70
N GLY A 49 -1.65 13.02 -7.74
CA GLY A 49 -1.15 14.04 -6.82
C GLY A 49 -0.82 13.57 -5.41
N ALA A 50 -0.99 12.31 -5.09
CA ALA A 50 -0.64 11.80 -3.77
C ALA A 50 0.88 11.82 -3.57
N THR A 51 1.33 12.21 -2.39
CA THR A 51 2.75 12.30 -2.06
C THR A 51 3.18 11.32 -0.98
N LYS A 52 2.24 10.77 -0.24
CA LYS A 52 2.51 9.83 0.83
C LYS A 52 1.44 8.75 0.85
N VAL A 53 1.86 7.52 1.13
CA VAL A 53 0.96 6.39 1.37
C VAL A 53 1.24 5.81 2.75
N ARG A 54 0.19 5.43 3.46
CA ARG A 54 0.30 4.79 4.77
C ARG A 54 -0.58 3.56 4.81
N LEU A 55 -0.03 2.45 5.33
CA LEU A 55 -0.81 1.24 5.53
C LEU A 55 -1.60 1.36 6.84
N LEU A 56 -2.92 1.32 6.75
CA LEU A 56 -3.81 1.39 7.91
C LEU A 56 -4.13 0.01 8.45
N PHE A 57 -4.31 -0.96 7.57
CA PHE A 57 -4.72 -2.30 7.95
C PHE A 57 -4.29 -3.29 6.88
N ALA A 58 -3.97 -4.50 7.30
CA ALA A 58 -3.72 -5.61 6.38
C ALA A 58 -4.18 -6.92 7.01
N SER A 59 -4.63 -7.83 6.16
CA SER A 59 -4.98 -9.19 6.56
C SER A 59 -4.37 -10.15 5.54
N ILE A 60 -3.49 -11.02 6.01
CA ILE A 60 -2.83 -12.02 5.17
C ILE A 60 -3.02 -13.41 5.77
N GLY A 61 -3.22 -14.41 4.92
CA GLY A 61 -3.25 -15.80 5.34
C GLY A 61 -1.84 -16.36 5.36
N VAL A 62 -1.36 -16.74 6.54
CA VAL A 62 0.01 -17.27 6.71
C VAL A 62 0.05 -18.70 6.18
N PRO A 63 0.92 -19.02 5.20
CA PRO A 63 1.02 -20.37 4.67
C PRO A 63 1.39 -21.40 5.75
N LEU A 64 0.88 -22.61 5.62
CA LEU A 64 1.12 -23.67 6.59
C LEU A 64 2.59 -24.00 6.76
N ALA A 65 3.37 -23.91 5.68
CA ALA A 65 4.80 -24.22 5.71
C ALA A 65 5.66 -23.03 6.09
N SER A 66 5.06 -21.89 6.42
CA SER A 66 5.82 -20.66 6.68
C SER A 66 6.34 -20.62 8.12
N ASN A 67 7.58 -20.14 8.26
CA ASN A 67 8.16 -19.77 9.55
C ASN A 67 8.72 -18.34 9.49
N GLU A 68 8.23 -17.54 8.56
CA GLU A 68 8.71 -16.17 8.40
C GLU A 68 8.19 -15.28 9.53
N PRO A 69 9.03 -14.45 10.14
CA PRO A 69 8.59 -13.51 11.17
C PRO A 69 7.84 -12.31 10.59
N TYR A 70 8.02 -12.02 9.31
CA TYR A 70 7.34 -10.91 8.62
C TYR A 70 7.34 -11.18 7.11
N TYR A 71 6.47 -10.47 6.42
CA TYR A 71 6.45 -10.43 4.96
C TYR A 71 6.67 -9.02 4.45
N LEU A 72 7.25 -8.92 3.28
CA LEU A 72 7.55 -7.67 2.61
C LEU A 72 6.50 -7.45 1.51
N ILE A 73 5.90 -6.28 1.48
CA ILE A 73 4.94 -5.90 0.44
C ILE A 73 5.64 -4.92 -0.48
N ARG A 74 5.72 -5.29 -1.74
CA ARG A 74 6.32 -4.44 -2.77
C ARG A 74 5.24 -4.00 -3.74
N CYS A 75 5.10 -2.67 -3.87
CA CYS A 75 4.23 -2.05 -4.86
C CYS A 75 5.00 -0.89 -5.47
N PRO A 76 5.61 -1.09 -6.66
CA PRO A 76 6.48 -0.06 -7.25
C PRO A 76 5.81 1.28 -7.43
N GLN A 77 4.51 1.28 -7.74
CA GLN A 77 3.76 2.52 -7.95
C GLN A 77 3.61 3.34 -6.66
N LEU A 78 3.71 2.70 -5.50
CA LEU A 78 3.56 3.37 -4.20
C LEU A 78 4.89 3.70 -3.54
N GLY A 79 6.00 3.35 -4.18
CA GLY A 79 7.31 3.75 -3.70
C GLY A 79 7.91 2.85 -2.62
N ILE A 80 8.97 3.35 -2.00
CA ILE A 80 9.78 2.61 -1.04
C ILE A 80 9.57 3.21 0.35
N GLY A 81 9.03 2.42 1.28
CA GLY A 81 8.87 2.81 2.67
C GLY A 81 9.83 2.10 3.62
N VAL A 82 10.33 0.93 3.22
CA VAL A 82 11.16 0.08 4.08
C VAL A 82 12.41 -0.35 3.32
N ARG A 83 13.54 -0.31 3.99
CA ARG A 83 14.81 -0.77 3.45
C ARG A 83 15.44 -1.76 4.42
N SER A 84 15.99 -2.83 3.87
CA SER A 84 16.75 -3.79 4.65
C SER A 84 18.16 -3.29 4.90
N ALA A 85 18.71 -3.59 6.07
CA ALA A 85 20.10 -3.29 6.38
C ALA A 85 21.08 -4.03 5.46
N ALA A 86 20.64 -5.15 4.89
CA ALA A 86 21.47 -5.93 3.96
C ALA A 86 21.44 -5.37 2.53
N GLY A 87 20.75 -4.26 2.29
CA GLY A 87 20.74 -3.62 0.97
C GLY A 87 19.83 -4.28 -0.04
N SER A 88 18.84 -5.07 0.39
CA SER A 88 17.84 -5.62 -0.51
C SER A 88 17.03 -4.51 -1.16
N SER A 89 16.45 -4.78 -2.32
CA SER A 89 15.58 -3.83 -3.01
C SER A 89 14.49 -3.33 -2.08
N GLY A 90 14.20 -2.04 -2.13
CA GLY A 90 13.23 -1.43 -1.25
C GLY A 90 11.85 -2.00 -1.40
N THR A 91 11.13 -2.08 -0.30
CA THR A 91 9.75 -2.51 -0.25
C THR A 91 8.86 -1.37 0.20
N THR A 92 7.57 -1.46 -0.09
CA THR A 92 6.63 -0.41 0.28
C THR A 92 6.25 -0.54 1.75
N PHE A 93 5.87 -1.74 2.19
CA PHE A 93 5.43 -2.01 3.55
C PHE A 93 6.06 -3.29 4.09
N ILE A 94 6.07 -3.40 5.40
CA ILE A 94 6.41 -4.63 6.11
C ILE A 94 5.18 -5.05 6.92
N ILE A 95 4.86 -6.34 6.92
CA ILE A 95 3.75 -6.87 7.69
C ILE A 95 4.28 -7.94 8.63
N PRO A 96 4.28 -7.68 9.95
CA PRO A 96 4.72 -8.69 10.91
C PRO A 96 3.74 -9.85 10.96
N VAL A 97 4.27 -11.04 11.14
CA VAL A 97 3.47 -12.25 11.34
C VAL A 97 3.17 -12.35 12.82
N ASN A 98 1.90 -12.24 13.18
CA ASN A 98 1.45 -12.29 14.57
C ASN A 98 0.46 -13.45 14.82
N SER A 99 0.48 -14.44 13.93
CA SER A 99 -0.37 -15.63 14.04
C SER A 99 0.43 -16.88 13.72
N GLN A 100 -0.12 -18.02 14.04
CA GLN A 100 0.47 -19.31 13.69
C GLN A 100 0.27 -19.60 12.19
N PRO A 101 1.14 -20.44 11.59
CA PRO A 101 0.92 -20.89 10.21
C PRO A 101 -0.47 -21.49 10.03
N GLY A 102 -1.12 -21.18 8.91
CA GLY A 102 -2.48 -21.59 8.63
C GLY A 102 -3.55 -20.63 9.12
N TYR A 103 -3.19 -19.60 9.89
CA TYR A 103 -4.12 -18.59 10.39
C TYR A 103 -3.88 -17.25 9.73
N ARG A 104 -4.83 -16.34 9.90
CA ARG A 104 -4.66 -15.00 9.36
C ARG A 104 -3.87 -14.13 10.32
N SER A 105 -2.92 -13.40 9.75
CA SER A 105 -2.20 -12.37 10.48
C SER A 105 -2.87 -11.03 10.19
N LEU A 106 -3.17 -10.28 11.25
CA LEU A 106 -3.84 -9.00 11.15
C LEU A 106 -2.89 -7.90 11.59
N PHE A 107 -2.81 -6.87 10.80
CA PHE A 107 -2.05 -5.66 11.11
C PHE A 107 -3.02 -4.50 11.25
N GLY A 108 -2.83 -3.66 12.24
CA GLY A 108 -3.61 -2.44 12.44
C GLY A 108 -2.74 -1.22 12.66
N SER A 109 -3.32 -0.05 12.50
CA SER A 109 -2.62 1.24 12.43
C SER A 109 -2.01 1.74 13.73
N GLN A 110 -1.98 0.97 14.79
CA GLN A 110 -1.47 1.41 16.09
C GLN A 110 0.03 1.72 16.08
N ASN A 111 0.77 1.19 15.10
CA ASN A 111 2.21 1.44 14.94
C ASN A 111 2.49 2.24 13.67
N GLU A 112 1.84 3.37 13.55
CA GLU A 112 1.74 4.18 12.33
C GLU A 112 3.06 4.54 11.69
N PHE A 113 4.05 4.88 12.49
CA PHE A 113 5.32 5.41 11.98
C PHE A 113 6.15 4.38 11.22
N LEU A 114 5.86 3.09 11.37
CA LEU A 114 6.60 2.04 10.69
C LEU A 114 6.05 1.70 9.30
N TYR A 115 4.90 2.25 8.94
CA TYR A 115 4.14 1.76 7.81
C TYR A 115 3.71 2.87 6.86
N SER A 116 4.61 3.81 6.64
CA SER A 116 4.38 4.87 5.66
C SER A 116 5.52 4.94 4.67
N ALA A 117 5.20 5.33 3.45
CA ALA A 117 6.17 5.55 2.39
C ALA A 117 5.92 6.92 1.79
N ASN A 118 6.99 7.66 1.55
CA ASN A 118 6.92 8.87 0.75
C ASN A 118 7.09 8.47 -0.71
N LEU A 119 6.18 8.94 -1.54
CA LEU A 119 6.33 8.76 -2.98
C LEU A 119 7.48 9.65 -3.46
N GLN A 120 8.38 9.09 -4.22
CA GLN A 120 9.53 9.85 -4.74
C GLN A 120 9.10 10.99 -5.63
N GLN A 121 8.00 10.78 -6.34
CA GLN A 121 7.33 11.81 -7.12
C GLN A 121 5.86 11.72 -6.78
N PRO A 122 5.13 12.86 -6.80
CA PRO A 122 3.69 12.80 -6.62
C PRO A 122 3.07 11.81 -7.61
N ALA A 123 2.12 11.03 -7.12
CA ALA A 123 1.45 10.05 -7.95
C ALA A 123 0.81 10.75 -9.15
N ASP A 124 1.11 10.28 -10.34
CA ASP A 124 0.62 10.85 -11.59
C ASP A 124 -0.20 9.80 -12.32
N ASP A 125 -1.52 9.91 -12.20
CA ASP A 125 -2.50 9.07 -12.89
C ASP A 125 -2.23 7.57 -12.75
N ILE A 126 -2.03 7.12 -11.52
CA ILE A 126 -1.86 5.70 -11.24
C ILE A 126 -3.21 5.02 -11.29
N SER A 127 -3.44 4.21 -12.31
CA SER A 127 -4.67 3.45 -12.50
C SER A 127 -4.50 1.96 -12.23
N ARG A 128 -3.28 1.52 -11.98
CA ARG A 128 -2.95 0.13 -11.72
C ARG A 128 -1.91 0.03 -10.60
N LEU A 129 -2.12 -0.90 -9.70
CA LEU A 129 -1.16 -1.21 -8.64
C LEU A 129 -0.74 -2.67 -8.77
N ASP A 130 0.57 -2.91 -8.77
CA ASP A 130 1.15 -4.25 -8.84
C ASP A 130 1.71 -4.61 -7.48
N PHE A 131 1.16 -5.65 -6.86
CA PHE A 131 1.54 -6.10 -5.52
C PHE A 131 2.32 -7.38 -5.58
N GLN A 132 3.41 -7.42 -4.82
CA GLN A 132 4.19 -8.63 -4.59
C GLN A 132 4.33 -8.81 -3.08
N ILE A 133 4.06 -10.02 -2.61
CA ILE A 133 4.27 -10.42 -1.23
C ILE A 133 5.50 -11.31 -1.21
N LEU A 134 6.52 -10.88 -0.48
CA LEU A 134 7.85 -11.48 -0.54
C LEU A 134 8.30 -11.94 0.85
N LYS A 135 9.15 -12.96 0.88
CA LYS A 135 9.89 -13.37 2.06
C LYS A 135 11.14 -12.51 2.22
N TYR A 136 11.80 -12.67 3.36
CA TYR A 136 13.18 -12.24 3.53
C TYR A 136 14.03 -12.82 2.40
N GLY A 137 14.83 -11.97 1.78
CA GLY A 137 15.65 -12.37 0.63
C GLY A 137 14.99 -12.14 -0.73
N GLY A 138 13.71 -11.75 -0.79
CA GLY A 138 13.05 -11.34 -2.03
C GLY A 138 12.33 -12.42 -2.79
N ALA A 139 12.31 -13.67 -2.30
CA ALA A 139 11.54 -14.72 -2.94
C ALA A 139 10.04 -14.56 -2.68
N ALA A 140 9.22 -15.08 -3.59
CA ALA A 140 7.77 -15.05 -3.42
C ALA A 140 7.34 -15.74 -2.12
N ALA A 141 6.34 -15.18 -1.45
CA ALA A 141 5.93 -15.64 -0.14
C ALA A 141 5.23 -17.01 -0.16
N GLY A 142 4.67 -17.41 -1.29
CA GLY A 142 3.94 -18.67 -1.39
C GLY A 142 2.56 -18.59 -0.78
N MET A 143 1.90 -17.45 -0.87
CA MET A 143 0.55 -17.26 -0.33
C MET A 143 -0.44 -18.22 -0.99
N THR A 144 -1.35 -18.77 -0.18
CA THR A 144 -2.38 -19.73 -0.62
C THR A 144 -3.78 -19.17 -0.46
N GLU A 145 -3.92 -17.96 0.05
CA GLU A 145 -5.20 -17.31 0.31
C GLU A 145 -5.16 -15.87 -0.17
N ASN A 146 -6.34 -15.30 -0.35
CA ASN A 146 -6.48 -13.88 -0.64
C ASN A 146 -6.04 -13.04 0.55
N SER A 147 -5.55 -11.86 0.25
CA SER A 147 -5.16 -10.86 1.23
C SER A 147 -5.83 -9.54 0.91
N TYR A 148 -5.93 -8.67 1.89
CA TYR A 148 -6.42 -7.32 1.63
C TYR A 148 -5.67 -6.31 2.48
N TYR A 149 -5.66 -5.09 1.99
CA TYR A 149 -4.90 -3.98 2.54
C TYR A 149 -5.76 -2.73 2.49
N VAL A 150 -5.71 -1.94 3.55
CA VAL A 150 -6.36 -0.62 3.57
C VAL A 150 -5.25 0.41 3.67
N ILE A 151 -5.13 1.26 2.66
CA ILE A 151 -4.10 2.30 2.63
C ILE A 151 -4.74 3.68 2.64
N GLU A 152 -4.01 4.62 3.18
CA GLU A 152 -4.36 6.03 3.15
C GLU A 152 -3.39 6.76 2.24
N LEU A 153 -3.94 7.54 1.33
CA LEU A 153 -3.18 8.40 0.44
C LEU A 153 -3.27 9.83 0.94
N SER A 154 -2.14 10.48 1.14
CA SER A 154 -2.07 11.85 1.61
C SER A 154 -1.48 12.75 0.55
N TYR A 155 -1.84 14.00 0.61
CA TYR A 155 -1.44 15.01 -0.36
C TYR A 155 -0.78 16.16 0.37
N ASP A 156 0.44 16.48 -0.02
CA ASP A 156 1.14 17.65 0.52
C ASP A 156 0.81 18.88 -0.31
N ASP A 157 0.97 20.00 0.31
CA ASP A 157 0.77 21.30 -0.31
C ASP A 157 1.88 21.67 -1.29
#